data_f831af277cf44ee446eaee13234463e5
#
_entry.id   f831af277cf44ee446eaee13234463e5
#
_cell.length_a   1.000
_cell.length_b   1.000
_cell.length_c   1.000
_cell.angle_alpha   90.00
_cell.angle_beta   90.00
_cell.angle_gamma   90.00
#
_symmetry.space_group_name_H-M   'P 1'
#
loop_
_entity.id
_entity.type
_entity.pdbx_description
1 polymer ?
#
loop_
_entity_poly.entity_id
_entity_poly.type
_entity_poly.pdbx_seq_one_letter_code
_entity_poly.pdbx_strand_id
1 'polypeptide(L)'
;MVAPAKARRVLGACMLVALVAAASADTLYLKNGMYIVVARATEKDGQIDYWVGSTKYTISKTLVTRIEPGNGPPVSNHSADRTLPAVQDLSHRDPDPTTANARHDRLQMPVPGGPKQSEPYWVALRGRILQGDRVNEIKLAEIELDGDPRTTSNAYFLAGVTEMQGGNPARASAYFASGLRVMPEQSNLLEWHAVALSAQGQYDEAVHELEHAVTLTPDVARLHQLLGLAQYNADRTGEAVIAWKRALELSPDQNTAAWLRKAQRELEVEERSRRRQSAHFILHYQGDATSADLQQQLLATMEEGYRDLANQLGYEPSEKIIVILYTQKQFVDITDAPSWAGAINDGKLRIPLRGVTQMNAELARVLKHELTHSFLSSLTGGRCPTWLNEGMAQMMEPRNSSAFAQPLSALFQQRKAISFAVLEHPFIRFSDAQAQVAYAESLSGAEYLRQRYGLGEVVRMLRNIGSGVEPELALRQSTGMDYAAFEQRIGEHLAEVSGN
;
A
#
# COMPACT_ATOMS: atom_id res chain seq x y z
N MET A 1 -32.14 69.71 -52.99
CA MET A 1 -31.93 70.07 -51.58
C MET A 1 -31.81 68.77 -50.81
N VAL A 2 -30.64 68.45 -50.38
CA VAL A 2 -30.24 67.13 -49.82
C VAL A 2 -30.20 67.29 -48.34
N ALA A 3 -30.86 66.33 -47.58
CA ALA A 3 -30.76 66.23 -46.18
C ALA A 3 -29.89 64.97 -45.81
N PRO A 4 -29.07 65.04 -44.77
CA PRO A 4 -28.03 64.04 -44.53
C PRO A 4 -28.48 62.82 -43.75
N ALA A 5 -27.85 61.66 -44.05
CA ALA A 5 -28.07 60.37 -43.44
C ALA A 5 -27.51 60.29 -42.02
N LYS A 6 -28.31 59.71 -41.09
CA LYS A 6 -27.89 59.34 -39.76
C LYS A 6 -27.09 58.04 -39.76
N ALA A 7 -25.84 58.10 -39.33
CA ALA A 7 -25.02 56.92 -39.06
C ALA A 7 -25.49 56.17 -37.81
N ARG A 8 -25.89 54.93 -37.97
CA ARG A 8 -26.09 53.95 -36.82
C ARG A 8 -24.75 53.34 -36.49
N ARG A 9 -24.26 53.60 -35.27
CA ARG A 9 -23.16 52.87 -34.66
C ARG A 9 -23.66 51.47 -34.25
N VAL A 10 -23.11 50.44 -34.89
CA VAL A 10 -23.23 49.06 -34.44
C VAL A 10 -22.07 48.81 -33.49
N LEU A 11 -22.37 48.62 -32.18
CA LEU A 11 -21.41 48.09 -31.22
C LEU A 11 -21.23 46.59 -31.52
N GLY A 12 -20.10 46.24 -32.12
CA GLY A 12 -19.66 44.83 -32.16
C GLY A 12 -19.13 44.42 -30.80
N ALA A 13 -19.84 43.53 -30.13
CA ALA A 13 -19.33 42.83 -28.98
C ALA A 13 -18.24 41.86 -29.45
N CYS A 14 -16.96 42.20 -29.20
CA CYS A 14 -15.87 41.23 -29.30
C CYS A 14 -16.04 40.20 -28.15
N MET A 15 -16.58 39.03 -28.50
CA MET A 15 -16.47 37.84 -27.69
C MET A 15 -14.99 37.42 -27.68
N LEU A 16 -14.27 37.73 -26.60
CA LEU A 16 -12.96 37.17 -26.35
C LEU A 16 -13.20 35.70 -26.01
N VAL A 17 -13.06 34.83 -26.99
CA VAL A 17 -12.89 33.40 -26.76
C VAL A 17 -11.48 33.24 -26.21
N ALA A 18 -11.37 33.16 -24.89
CA ALA A 18 -10.15 32.70 -24.25
C ALA A 18 -9.97 31.22 -24.65
N LEU A 19 -9.16 30.97 -25.66
CA LEU A 19 -8.57 29.64 -25.86
C LEU A 19 -7.74 29.37 -24.61
N VAL A 20 -8.27 28.51 -23.73
CA VAL A 20 -7.45 27.82 -22.75
C VAL A 20 -6.58 26.87 -23.56
N ALA A 21 -5.39 27.32 -23.93
CA ALA A 21 -4.36 26.45 -24.48
C ALA A 21 -4.11 25.37 -23.39
N ALA A 22 -4.45 24.12 -23.69
CA ALA A 22 -4.01 23.00 -22.90
C ALA A 22 -2.49 23.12 -22.77
N ALA A 23 -2.00 23.39 -21.56
CA ALA A 23 -0.58 23.54 -21.31
C ALA A 23 0.08 22.18 -21.57
N SER A 24 0.70 22.05 -22.73
CA SER A 24 1.50 20.89 -23.07
C SER A 24 2.77 20.90 -22.23
N ALA A 25 3.10 19.76 -21.63
CA ALA A 25 4.26 19.63 -20.75
C ALA A 25 5.53 19.34 -21.57
N ASP A 26 6.62 20.05 -21.26
CA ASP A 26 7.92 19.81 -21.88
C ASP A 26 8.59 18.57 -21.29
N THR A 27 9.44 17.88 -22.05
CA THR A 27 10.23 16.74 -21.56
C THR A 27 11.73 17.02 -21.71
N LEU A 28 12.45 17.04 -20.57
CA LEU A 28 13.90 17.14 -20.53
C LEU A 28 14.51 15.74 -20.55
N TYR A 29 15.34 15.44 -21.56
CA TYR A 29 16.13 14.20 -21.62
C TYR A 29 17.54 14.46 -21.08
N LEU A 30 17.96 13.66 -20.09
CA LEU A 30 19.25 13.77 -19.45
C LEU A 30 20.28 12.83 -20.08
N LYS A 31 21.59 13.17 -19.97
CA LYS A 31 22.68 12.35 -20.52
C LYS A 31 22.81 10.97 -19.92
N ASN A 32 22.28 10.76 -18.72
CA ASN A 32 22.22 9.47 -18.05
C ASN A 32 21.03 8.59 -18.51
N GLY A 33 20.33 8.98 -19.59
CA GLY A 33 19.17 8.26 -20.13
C GLY A 33 17.84 8.54 -19.42
N MET A 34 17.83 9.37 -18.38
CA MET A 34 16.59 9.80 -17.71
C MET A 34 15.90 10.91 -18.47
N TYR A 35 14.60 11.09 -18.21
CA TYR A 35 13.85 12.26 -18.64
C TYR A 35 13.01 12.83 -17.51
N ILE A 36 12.74 14.14 -17.56
CA ILE A 36 11.90 14.84 -16.59
C ILE A 36 10.78 15.52 -17.38
N VAL A 37 9.53 15.18 -17.07
CA VAL A 37 8.35 15.87 -17.64
C VAL A 37 8.07 17.09 -16.77
N VAL A 38 8.02 18.27 -17.38
CA VAL A 38 7.97 19.57 -16.68
C VAL A 38 6.89 20.46 -17.30
N ALA A 39 6.30 21.34 -16.50
CA ALA A 39 5.26 22.26 -17.00
C ALA A 39 5.81 23.18 -18.09
N ARG A 40 7.07 23.56 -17.98
CA ARG A 40 7.84 24.29 -19.00
C ARG A 40 9.33 24.19 -18.69
N ALA A 41 10.18 24.35 -19.71
CA ALA A 41 11.61 24.49 -19.54
C ALA A 41 12.13 25.71 -20.32
N THR A 42 13.12 26.42 -19.76
CA THR A 42 13.79 27.57 -20.43
C THR A 42 15.28 27.48 -20.23
N GLU A 43 16.03 27.60 -21.31
CA GLU A 43 17.49 27.64 -21.24
C GLU A 43 17.98 29.07 -21.04
N LYS A 44 18.87 29.29 -20.08
CA LYS A 44 19.52 30.56 -19.80
C LYS A 44 20.92 30.36 -19.20
N ASP A 45 21.93 31.04 -19.71
CA ASP A 45 23.30 31.12 -19.19
C ASP A 45 23.94 29.75 -18.88
N GLY A 46 23.73 28.72 -19.74
CA GLY A 46 24.28 27.37 -19.58
C GLY A 46 23.55 26.52 -18.53
N GLN A 47 22.44 27.02 -18.02
CA GLN A 47 21.51 26.30 -17.14
C GLN A 47 20.13 26.17 -17.81
N ILE A 48 19.38 25.19 -17.35
CA ILE A 48 17.97 25.00 -17.76
C ILE A 48 17.11 25.17 -16.51
N ASP A 49 16.33 26.24 -16.51
CA ASP A 49 15.27 26.44 -15.55
C ASP A 49 14.05 25.67 -15.99
N TYR A 50 13.50 24.85 -15.11
CA TYR A 50 12.27 24.09 -15.41
C TYR A 50 11.30 24.14 -14.23
N TRP A 51 10.01 23.95 -14.52
CA TRP A 51 8.95 24.01 -13.53
C TRP A 51 8.24 22.68 -13.42
N VAL A 52 8.17 22.17 -12.19
CA VAL A 52 7.30 21.05 -11.82
C VAL A 52 6.18 21.64 -10.97
N GLY A 53 5.00 21.72 -11.57
CA GLY A 53 3.92 22.54 -10.99
C GLY A 53 4.28 24.02 -10.95
N SER A 54 4.12 24.64 -9.77
CA SER A 54 4.50 26.05 -9.52
C SER A 54 5.97 26.21 -9.07
N THR A 55 6.67 25.13 -8.78
CA THR A 55 8.04 25.17 -8.24
C THR A 55 9.06 25.20 -9.35
N LYS A 56 9.96 26.18 -9.26
CA LYS A 56 11.09 26.35 -10.19
C LYS A 56 12.30 25.56 -9.73
N TYR A 57 12.90 24.84 -10.66
CA TYR A 57 14.16 24.11 -10.48
C TYR A 57 15.17 24.56 -11.53
N THR A 58 16.46 24.37 -11.26
CA THR A 58 17.52 24.68 -12.20
C THR A 58 18.47 23.47 -12.31
N ILE A 59 18.81 23.10 -13.55
CA ILE A 59 19.75 22.02 -13.85
C ILE A 59 20.80 22.53 -14.84
N SER A 60 22.04 22.03 -14.71
CA SER A 60 23.09 22.37 -15.67
C SER A 60 22.74 21.83 -17.06
N LYS A 61 22.85 22.66 -18.10
CA LYS A 61 22.69 22.24 -19.50
C LYS A 61 23.59 21.06 -19.88
N THR A 62 24.75 20.94 -19.25
CA THR A 62 25.70 19.85 -19.49
C THR A 62 25.12 18.48 -19.14
N LEU A 63 24.10 18.40 -18.32
CA LEU A 63 23.40 17.17 -17.91
C LEU A 63 22.20 16.84 -18.79
N VAL A 64 21.76 17.78 -19.65
CA VAL A 64 20.59 17.61 -20.52
C VAL A 64 21.04 17.30 -21.94
N THR A 65 20.46 16.27 -22.54
CA THR A 65 20.72 15.86 -23.94
C THR A 65 19.83 16.64 -24.90
N ARG A 66 18.55 16.78 -24.57
CA ARG A 66 17.56 17.51 -25.39
C ARG A 66 16.36 17.92 -24.54
N ILE A 67 15.62 18.91 -25.03
CA ILE A 67 14.32 19.34 -24.51
C ILE A 67 13.31 19.10 -25.63
N GLU A 68 12.25 18.33 -25.37
CA GLU A 68 11.12 18.15 -26.29
C GLU A 68 9.93 18.99 -25.80
N PRO A 69 9.54 20.05 -26.55
CA PRO A 69 8.39 20.86 -26.16
C PRO A 69 7.07 20.14 -26.47
N GLY A 70 6.14 20.15 -25.54
CA GLY A 70 4.73 19.99 -25.81
C GLY A 70 4.16 18.60 -26.11
N ASN A 71 4.92 17.50 -26.00
CA ASN A 71 4.45 16.16 -26.34
C ASN A 71 4.34 15.19 -25.15
N GLY A 72 4.60 15.65 -23.91
CA GLY A 72 4.40 14.85 -22.72
C GLY A 72 2.93 14.82 -22.28
N PRO A 73 2.46 13.74 -21.64
CA PRO A 73 1.17 13.76 -20.98
C PRO A 73 1.16 14.89 -19.94
N PRO A 74 0.02 15.54 -19.70
CA PRO A 74 -0.07 16.62 -18.73
C PRO A 74 0.46 16.12 -17.38
N VAL A 75 1.42 16.86 -16.80
CA VAL A 75 1.97 16.54 -15.47
C VAL A 75 0.86 16.73 -14.48
N SER A 76 0.22 15.64 -14.11
CA SER A 76 -0.76 15.64 -13.05
C SER A 76 -0.02 15.69 -11.72
N ASN A 77 0.31 16.90 -11.27
CA ASN A 77 0.77 17.11 -9.91
C ASN A 77 -0.34 16.72 -8.94
N HIS A 78 -0.05 15.79 -8.04
CA HIS A 78 -0.83 15.61 -6.81
C HIS A 78 -0.56 16.77 -5.82
N SER A 79 -0.42 17.98 -6.31
CA SER A 79 -0.32 19.19 -5.50
C SER A 79 -1.66 19.89 -5.43
N ALA A 80 -1.94 20.43 -4.31
CA ALA A 80 -3.07 21.07 -3.67
C ALA A 80 -4.06 21.93 -4.49
N ASP A 81 -4.06 21.89 -5.84
CA ASP A 81 -4.85 22.82 -6.67
C ASP A 81 -5.68 22.07 -7.75
N ARG A 82 -6.30 20.95 -7.34
CA ARG A 82 -7.21 20.22 -8.22
C ARG A 82 -8.65 20.44 -7.79
N THR A 83 -9.37 21.21 -8.58
CA THR A 83 -10.83 21.15 -8.58
C THR A 83 -11.27 19.72 -8.94
N LEU A 84 -12.14 19.14 -8.13
CA LEU A 84 -12.78 17.86 -8.44
C LEU A 84 -13.48 17.97 -9.81
N PRO A 85 -13.44 16.90 -10.63
CA PRO A 85 -14.10 16.91 -11.94
C PRO A 85 -15.60 17.16 -11.79
N ALA A 86 -16.21 17.77 -12.82
CA ALA A 86 -17.65 17.96 -12.87
C ALA A 86 -18.38 16.63 -12.64
N VAL A 87 -19.40 16.67 -11.80
CA VAL A 87 -20.13 15.52 -11.27
C VAL A 87 -20.70 14.66 -12.42
N GLN A 88 -20.04 13.54 -12.69
CA GLN A 88 -20.61 12.40 -13.42
C GLN A 88 -21.10 11.38 -12.42
N ASP A 89 -22.12 10.59 -12.81
CA ASP A 89 -22.62 9.52 -11.94
C ASP A 89 -21.54 8.43 -11.78
N LEU A 90 -20.93 8.37 -10.60
CA LEU A 90 -19.82 7.47 -10.25
C LEU A 90 -20.32 6.26 -9.44
N SER A 91 -21.63 6.19 -9.13
CA SER A 91 -22.21 5.26 -8.16
C SER A 91 -22.29 3.79 -8.58
N HIS A 92 -22.00 3.43 -9.84
CA HIS A 92 -22.19 2.09 -10.34
C HIS A 92 -20.98 1.52 -11.09
N ARG A 93 -20.11 0.81 -10.36
CA ARG A 93 -19.32 -0.34 -10.86
C ARG A 93 -18.97 -1.23 -9.67
N ASP A 94 -19.58 -2.41 -9.63
CA ASP A 94 -19.10 -3.48 -8.76
C ASP A 94 -17.69 -3.88 -9.20
N PRO A 95 -16.67 -3.81 -8.34
CA PRO A 95 -15.34 -4.33 -8.65
C PRO A 95 -15.42 -5.86 -8.69
N ASP A 96 -14.90 -6.46 -9.77
CA ASP A 96 -14.69 -7.91 -9.85
C ASP A 96 -13.64 -8.30 -8.77
N PRO A 97 -13.97 -9.14 -7.80
CA PRO A 97 -13.11 -9.44 -6.66
C PRO A 97 -11.82 -10.21 -7.01
N THR A 98 -11.65 -10.69 -8.24
CA THR A 98 -10.55 -11.60 -8.60
C THR A 98 -9.24 -10.93 -9.00
N THR A 99 -9.14 -9.61 -9.08
CA THR A 99 -7.92 -8.90 -9.51
C THR A 99 -7.43 -7.83 -8.53
N ALA A 100 -7.82 -7.94 -7.29
CA ALA A 100 -7.43 -7.01 -6.23
C ALA A 100 -6.04 -7.36 -5.64
N ASN A 101 -5.29 -6.36 -5.24
CA ASN A 101 -4.15 -6.37 -4.30
C ASN A 101 -2.72 -6.58 -4.82
N ALA A 102 -2.34 -6.13 -6.01
CA ALA A 102 -0.95 -6.26 -6.42
C ALA A 102 -0.03 -5.04 -6.15
N ARG A 103 -0.50 -3.92 -5.57
CA ARG A 103 0.28 -2.65 -5.63
C ARG A 103 0.59 -1.95 -4.30
N HIS A 104 -0.06 -2.30 -3.19
CA HIS A 104 0.23 -1.67 -1.90
C HIS A 104 0.47 -2.64 -0.74
N ASP A 105 0.30 -3.95 -0.96
CA ASP A 105 0.49 -4.94 0.08
C ASP A 105 1.71 -5.82 -0.20
N ARG A 106 2.41 -6.18 0.87
CA ARG A 106 3.39 -7.27 0.85
C ARG A 106 2.76 -8.50 0.22
N LEU A 107 3.55 -9.29 -0.49
CA LEU A 107 3.07 -10.56 -1.02
C LEU A 107 2.58 -11.42 0.15
N GLN A 108 1.25 -11.57 0.25
CA GLN A 108 0.65 -12.34 1.33
C GLN A 108 0.81 -13.84 1.08
N MET A 109 1.12 -14.58 2.13
CA MET A 109 1.14 -16.03 2.05
C MET A 109 -0.29 -16.57 1.95
N PRO A 110 -0.58 -17.39 0.93
CA PRO A 110 -1.86 -18.04 0.86
C PRO A 110 -2.02 -19.03 2.02
N VAL A 111 -3.13 -18.91 2.75
CA VAL A 111 -3.43 -19.82 3.86
C VAL A 111 -3.56 -21.25 3.32
N PRO A 112 -2.89 -22.25 3.94
CA PRO A 112 -2.99 -23.64 3.53
C PRO A 112 -4.43 -24.18 3.64
N GLY A 113 -4.74 -25.21 2.90
CA GLY A 113 -5.99 -25.96 3.12
C GLY A 113 -6.00 -26.61 4.50
N GLY A 114 -7.03 -26.31 5.30
CA GLY A 114 -7.23 -26.94 6.61
C GLY A 114 -7.54 -28.44 6.47
N PRO A 115 -7.56 -29.18 7.61
CA PRO A 115 -7.94 -30.58 7.62
C PRO A 115 -9.33 -30.75 7.02
N LYS A 116 -9.54 -31.81 6.23
CA LYS A 116 -10.84 -32.07 5.59
C LYS A 116 -11.93 -32.17 6.66
N GLN A 117 -12.82 -31.19 6.66
CA GLN A 117 -13.85 -31.06 7.69
C GLN A 117 -14.83 -32.25 7.75
N SER A 118 -14.92 -33.03 6.69
CA SER A 118 -15.79 -34.21 6.57
C SER A 118 -15.15 -35.50 7.09
N GLU A 119 -13.86 -35.53 7.38
CA GLU A 119 -13.20 -36.74 7.89
C GLU A 119 -13.60 -37.00 9.34
N PRO A 120 -14.10 -38.20 9.70
CA PRO A 120 -14.60 -38.51 11.03
C PRO A 120 -13.65 -38.18 12.16
N TYR A 121 -12.34 -38.41 11.97
CA TYR A 121 -11.30 -38.09 12.93
C TYR A 121 -11.27 -36.59 13.29
N TRP A 122 -11.23 -35.74 12.29
CA TRP A 122 -11.20 -34.29 12.48
C TRP A 122 -12.50 -33.74 13.05
N VAL A 123 -13.64 -34.33 12.65
CA VAL A 123 -14.96 -34.00 13.23
C VAL A 123 -14.96 -34.30 14.73
N ALA A 124 -14.53 -35.51 15.10
CA ALA A 124 -14.45 -35.92 16.53
C ALA A 124 -13.49 -35.03 17.32
N LEU A 125 -12.29 -34.77 16.80
CA LEU A 125 -11.31 -33.94 17.47
C LEU A 125 -11.81 -32.50 17.63
N ARG A 126 -12.43 -31.93 16.61
CA ARG A 126 -13.08 -30.61 16.64
C ARG A 126 -14.13 -30.53 17.74
N GLY A 127 -15.00 -31.56 17.87
CA GLY A 127 -16.01 -31.64 18.91
C GLY A 127 -15.43 -31.76 20.34
N ARG A 128 -14.18 -32.27 20.46
CA ARG A 128 -13.49 -32.34 21.76
C ARG A 128 -12.87 -30.99 22.18
N ILE A 129 -12.27 -30.22 21.26
CA ILE A 129 -11.48 -29.03 21.59
C ILE A 129 -12.18 -27.71 21.35
N LEU A 130 -13.31 -27.67 20.63
CA LEU A 130 -14.02 -26.41 20.35
C LEU A 130 -15.31 -26.31 21.19
N GLN A 131 -15.61 -25.07 21.59
CA GLN A 131 -16.89 -24.66 22.15
C GLN A 131 -17.47 -23.56 21.25
N GLY A 132 -18.38 -23.93 20.35
CA GLY A 132 -18.73 -23.08 19.20
C GLY A 132 -17.50 -22.91 18.30
N ASP A 133 -17.18 -21.66 17.96
CA ASP A 133 -16.02 -21.30 17.12
C ASP A 133 -14.76 -20.96 17.93
N ARG A 134 -14.72 -21.27 19.22
CA ARG A 134 -13.60 -20.94 20.11
C ARG A 134 -12.90 -22.18 20.62
N VAL A 135 -11.58 -22.11 20.74
CA VAL A 135 -10.78 -23.16 21.36
C VAL A 135 -11.08 -23.20 22.86
N ASN A 136 -11.38 -24.41 23.37
CA ASN A 136 -11.55 -24.67 24.78
C ASN A 136 -10.21 -25.14 25.36
N GLU A 137 -9.51 -24.25 26.07
CA GLU A 137 -8.18 -24.48 26.63
C GLU A 137 -8.15 -25.65 27.63
N ILE A 138 -9.23 -25.85 28.42
CA ILE A 138 -9.31 -26.94 29.38
C ILE A 138 -9.33 -28.28 28.65
N LYS A 139 -10.10 -28.38 27.58
CA LYS A 139 -10.19 -29.62 26.78
C LYS A 139 -8.90 -29.89 25.99
N LEU A 140 -8.21 -28.86 25.58
CA LEU A 140 -6.91 -28.99 24.93
C LEU A 140 -5.87 -29.51 25.93
N ALA A 141 -5.85 -28.98 27.16
CA ALA A 141 -4.99 -29.47 28.24
C ALA A 141 -5.33 -30.91 28.65
N GLU A 142 -6.62 -31.32 28.70
CA GLU A 142 -7.01 -32.72 28.94
C GLU A 142 -6.41 -33.67 27.90
N ILE A 143 -6.41 -33.30 26.60
CA ILE A 143 -5.80 -34.08 25.51
C ILE A 143 -4.29 -34.20 25.69
N GLU A 144 -3.63 -33.12 26.09
CA GLU A 144 -2.19 -33.11 26.35
C GLU A 144 -1.84 -34.07 27.53
N LEU A 145 -2.65 -34.10 28.58
CA LEU A 145 -2.49 -34.99 29.69
C LEU A 145 -2.75 -36.48 29.35
N ASP A 146 -3.58 -36.78 28.36
CA ASP A 146 -3.80 -38.14 27.83
C ASP A 146 -2.53 -38.75 27.25
N GLY A 147 -1.54 -37.90 26.85
CA GLY A 147 -0.17 -38.29 26.53
C GLY A 147 0.03 -38.94 25.16
N ASP A 148 -0.98 -39.02 24.29
CA ASP A 148 -0.79 -39.48 22.91
C ASP A 148 -0.22 -38.36 22.01
N PRO A 149 1.07 -38.44 21.60
CA PRO A 149 1.73 -37.35 20.88
C PRO A 149 1.01 -36.95 19.59
N ARG A 150 0.48 -37.91 18.84
CA ARG A 150 -0.19 -37.63 17.55
C ARG A 150 -1.51 -36.90 17.75
N THR A 151 -2.32 -37.33 18.70
CA THR A 151 -3.59 -36.67 19.02
C THR A 151 -3.34 -35.29 19.61
N THR A 152 -2.36 -35.14 20.50
CA THR A 152 -1.98 -33.85 21.09
C THR A 152 -1.50 -32.87 20.02
N SER A 153 -0.58 -33.27 19.13
CA SER A 153 -0.09 -32.40 18.06
C SER A 153 -1.20 -32.01 17.10
N ASN A 154 -2.08 -32.94 16.72
CA ASN A 154 -3.23 -32.67 15.87
C ASN A 154 -4.27 -31.73 16.52
N ALA A 155 -4.44 -31.83 17.86
CA ALA A 155 -5.32 -30.92 18.61
C ALA A 155 -4.77 -29.48 18.58
N TYR A 156 -3.49 -29.30 18.82
CA TYR A 156 -2.82 -28.01 18.69
C TYR A 156 -2.86 -27.50 17.25
N PHE A 157 -2.67 -28.35 16.26
CA PHE A 157 -2.82 -27.98 14.86
C PHE A 157 -4.22 -27.43 14.55
N LEU A 158 -5.26 -28.14 14.98
CA LEU A 158 -6.66 -27.71 14.78
C LEU A 158 -6.98 -26.42 15.53
N ALA A 159 -6.45 -26.25 16.76
CA ALA A 159 -6.57 -25.01 17.53
C ALA A 159 -5.92 -23.83 16.77
N GLY A 160 -4.72 -24.00 16.26
CA GLY A 160 -4.02 -23.00 15.46
C GLY A 160 -4.76 -22.64 14.18
N VAL A 161 -5.29 -23.63 13.45
CA VAL A 161 -6.11 -23.39 12.24
C VAL A 161 -7.36 -22.58 12.58
N THR A 162 -8.01 -22.89 13.71
CA THR A 162 -9.20 -22.15 14.17
C THR A 162 -8.86 -20.69 14.47
N GLU A 163 -7.74 -20.42 15.14
CA GLU A 163 -7.30 -19.05 15.41
C GLU A 163 -6.87 -18.30 14.14
N MET A 164 -6.25 -18.99 13.16
CA MET A 164 -5.96 -18.38 11.85
C MET A 164 -7.24 -17.94 11.13
N GLN A 165 -8.27 -18.78 11.15
CA GLN A 165 -9.59 -18.47 10.59
C GLN A 165 -10.28 -17.34 11.35
N GLY A 166 -10.07 -17.24 12.66
CA GLY A 166 -10.53 -16.14 13.50
C GLY A 166 -9.68 -14.86 13.42
N GLY A 167 -8.66 -14.83 12.56
CA GLY A 167 -7.81 -13.66 12.38
C GLY A 167 -6.79 -13.40 13.49
N ASN A 168 -6.46 -14.41 14.30
CA ASN A 168 -5.54 -14.32 15.43
C ASN A 168 -4.20 -15.03 15.17
N PRO A 169 -3.33 -14.54 14.27
CA PRO A 169 -2.11 -15.24 13.88
C PRO A 169 -1.13 -15.45 15.06
N ALA A 170 -1.10 -14.55 16.03
CA ALA A 170 -0.23 -14.70 17.21
C ALA A 170 -0.64 -15.87 18.09
N ARG A 171 -1.95 -16.05 18.35
CA ARG A 171 -2.45 -17.23 19.08
C ARG A 171 -2.28 -18.52 18.27
N ALA A 172 -2.53 -18.43 16.96
CA ALA A 172 -2.31 -19.56 16.06
C ALA A 172 -0.86 -20.03 16.09
N SER A 173 0.11 -19.13 15.99
CA SER A 173 1.54 -19.41 16.08
C SER A 173 1.88 -20.11 17.40
N ALA A 174 1.34 -19.64 18.54
CA ALA A 174 1.57 -20.27 19.83
C ALA A 174 1.05 -21.72 19.87
N TYR A 175 -0.11 -22.00 19.29
CA TYR A 175 -0.63 -23.38 19.20
C TYR A 175 0.19 -24.25 18.25
N PHE A 176 0.58 -23.73 17.07
CA PHE A 176 1.44 -24.47 16.15
C PHE A 176 2.79 -24.82 16.78
N ALA A 177 3.42 -23.85 17.46
CA ALA A 177 4.65 -24.09 18.21
C ALA A 177 4.48 -25.16 19.31
N SER A 178 3.32 -25.20 19.98
CA SER A 178 3.02 -26.25 20.98
C SER A 178 2.89 -27.61 20.31
N GLY A 179 2.24 -27.71 19.16
CA GLY A 179 2.15 -28.93 18.38
C GLY A 179 3.52 -29.43 17.89
N LEU A 180 4.38 -28.52 17.44
CA LEU A 180 5.75 -28.83 16.99
C LEU A 180 6.67 -29.27 18.15
N ARG A 181 6.47 -28.79 19.37
CA ARG A 181 7.19 -29.32 20.54
C ARG A 181 6.89 -30.80 20.80
N VAL A 182 5.68 -31.24 20.48
CA VAL A 182 5.27 -32.64 20.63
C VAL A 182 5.74 -33.50 19.45
N MET A 183 5.60 -32.98 18.23
CA MET A 183 6.00 -33.64 16.97
C MET A 183 6.72 -32.68 16.04
N PRO A 184 8.05 -32.52 16.14
CA PRO A 184 8.82 -31.51 15.43
C PRO A 184 8.86 -31.68 13.90
N GLU A 185 8.73 -32.92 13.42
CA GLU A 185 8.90 -33.28 12.00
C GLU A 185 7.57 -33.37 11.23
N GLN A 186 6.61 -32.51 11.58
CA GLN A 186 5.34 -32.43 10.87
C GLN A 186 5.36 -31.28 9.82
N SER A 187 5.64 -31.63 8.57
CA SER A 187 5.76 -30.65 7.47
C SER A 187 4.53 -29.75 7.31
N ASN A 188 3.32 -30.28 7.46
CA ASN A 188 2.09 -29.48 7.42
C ASN A 188 1.97 -28.50 8.60
N LEU A 189 2.45 -28.87 9.77
CA LEU A 189 2.42 -28.00 10.95
C LEU A 189 3.45 -26.87 10.84
N LEU A 190 4.67 -27.19 10.32
CA LEU A 190 5.70 -26.22 9.98
C LEU A 190 5.19 -25.21 8.92
N GLU A 191 4.50 -25.70 7.89
CA GLU A 191 3.87 -24.86 6.86
C GLU A 191 2.90 -23.84 7.46
N TRP A 192 1.97 -24.31 8.31
CA TRP A 192 0.99 -23.43 8.95
C TRP A 192 1.61 -22.46 9.95
N HIS A 193 2.62 -22.92 10.70
CA HIS A 193 3.36 -22.08 11.64
C HIS A 193 4.06 -20.94 10.89
N ALA A 194 4.75 -21.25 9.78
CA ALA A 194 5.39 -20.25 8.93
C ALA A 194 4.40 -19.23 8.37
N VAL A 195 3.19 -19.66 7.97
CA VAL A 195 2.13 -18.75 7.53
C VAL A 195 1.67 -17.83 8.66
N ALA A 196 1.52 -18.38 9.89
CA ALA A 196 1.15 -17.58 11.06
C ALA A 196 2.26 -16.60 11.48
N LEU A 197 3.53 -16.98 11.38
CA LEU A 197 4.68 -16.11 11.62
C LEU A 197 4.74 -14.99 10.56
N SER A 198 4.56 -15.32 9.28
CA SER A 198 4.54 -14.34 8.21
C SER A 198 3.41 -13.32 8.34
N ALA A 199 2.24 -13.75 8.83
CA ALA A 199 1.13 -12.85 9.11
C ALA A 199 1.41 -11.86 10.26
N GLN A 200 2.44 -12.15 11.08
CA GLN A 200 2.94 -11.28 12.13
C GLN A 200 4.16 -10.45 11.70
N GLY A 201 4.64 -10.60 10.46
CA GLY A 201 5.85 -9.95 9.96
C GLY A 201 7.15 -10.67 10.35
N GLN A 202 7.09 -11.80 11.04
CA GLN A 202 8.26 -12.58 11.48
C GLN A 202 8.78 -13.45 10.32
N TYR A 203 9.39 -12.80 9.32
CA TYR A 203 9.73 -13.47 8.06
C TYR A 203 10.96 -14.37 8.17
N ASP A 204 11.95 -13.99 9.00
CA ASP A 204 13.15 -14.80 9.20
C ASP A 204 12.81 -16.11 9.91
N GLU A 205 11.94 -16.09 10.91
CA GLU A 205 11.43 -17.28 11.58
C GLU A 205 10.59 -18.13 10.61
N ALA A 206 9.76 -17.50 9.78
CA ALA A 206 8.97 -18.21 8.76
C ALA A 206 9.88 -18.90 7.72
N VAL A 207 10.98 -18.28 7.32
CA VAL A 207 12.00 -18.89 6.44
C VAL A 207 12.57 -20.14 7.10
N HIS A 208 12.96 -20.05 8.38
CA HIS A 208 13.52 -21.19 9.10
C HIS A 208 12.56 -22.39 9.16
N GLU A 209 11.29 -22.15 9.47
CA GLU A 209 10.26 -23.20 9.50
C GLU A 209 10.04 -23.84 8.11
N LEU A 210 10.03 -23.02 7.06
CA LEU A 210 9.83 -23.51 5.68
C LEU A 210 11.05 -24.24 5.13
N GLU A 211 12.25 -23.82 5.47
CA GLU A 211 13.48 -24.55 5.15
C GLU A 211 13.45 -25.93 5.80
N HIS A 212 13.03 -26.02 7.06
CA HIS A 212 12.85 -27.32 7.73
C HIS A 212 11.77 -28.15 7.03
N ALA A 213 10.60 -27.58 6.72
CA ALA A 213 9.53 -28.28 6.00
C ALA A 213 10.00 -28.81 4.62
N VAL A 214 10.78 -28.02 3.87
CA VAL A 214 11.37 -28.42 2.58
C VAL A 214 12.38 -29.57 2.74
N THR A 215 13.17 -29.59 3.82
CA THR A 215 14.07 -30.74 4.06
C THR A 215 13.32 -32.04 4.31
N LEU A 216 12.15 -31.97 4.97
CA LEU A 216 11.30 -33.13 5.24
C LEU A 216 10.55 -33.60 3.99
N THR A 217 10.12 -32.68 3.13
CA THR A 217 9.31 -32.97 1.94
C THR A 217 9.74 -32.10 0.74
N PRO A 218 10.90 -32.42 0.08
CA PRO A 218 11.54 -31.54 -0.89
C PRO A 218 10.80 -31.44 -2.24
N ASP A 219 9.87 -32.35 -2.53
CA ASP A 219 9.15 -32.38 -3.80
C ASP A 219 7.75 -31.74 -3.73
N VAL A 220 7.47 -31.00 -2.66
CA VAL A 220 6.21 -30.29 -2.51
C VAL A 220 6.36 -28.84 -3.03
N ALA A 221 5.85 -28.59 -4.25
CA ALA A 221 5.95 -27.28 -4.91
C ALA A 221 5.47 -26.12 -4.04
N ARG A 222 4.39 -26.33 -3.27
CA ARG A 222 3.81 -25.32 -2.39
C ARG A 222 4.77 -24.86 -1.30
N LEU A 223 5.59 -25.74 -0.73
CA LEU A 223 6.56 -25.34 0.31
C LEU A 223 7.64 -24.43 -0.28
N HIS A 224 8.14 -24.72 -1.49
CA HIS A 224 9.06 -23.82 -2.18
C HIS A 224 8.41 -22.49 -2.58
N GLN A 225 7.12 -22.49 -2.92
CA GLN A 225 6.37 -21.27 -3.19
C GLN A 225 6.30 -20.39 -1.94
N LEU A 226 5.94 -20.95 -0.79
CA LEU A 226 5.85 -20.23 0.49
C LEU A 226 7.23 -19.80 0.99
N LEU A 227 8.25 -20.64 0.83
CA LEU A 227 9.63 -20.30 1.17
C LEU A 227 10.11 -19.09 0.37
N GLY A 228 9.86 -19.06 -0.94
CA GLY A 228 10.18 -17.89 -1.76
C GLY A 228 9.44 -16.62 -1.31
N LEU A 229 8.18 -16.75 -0.87
CA LEU A 229 7.42 -15.60 -0.33
C LEU A 229 8.03 -15.08 0.99
N ALA A 230 8.39 -15.99 1.93
CA ALA A 230 9.04 -15.62 3.17
C ALA A 230 10.37 -14.94 2.92
N GLN A 231 11.23 -15.54 2.08
CA GLN A 231 12.54 -15.01 1.70
C GLN A 231 12.43 -13.64 1.02
N TYR A 232 11.48 -13.46 0.10
CA TYR A 232 11.25 -12.18 -0.56
C TYR A 232 10.84 -11.07 0.42
N ASN A 233 9.94 -11.38 1.35
CA ASN A 233 9.52 -10.45 2.39
C ASN A 233 10.62 -10.18 3.45
N ALA A 234 11.56 -11.13 3.63
CA ALA A 234 12.76 -10.99 4.46
C ALA A 234 13.92 -10.24 3.75
N ASP A 235 13.70 -9.63 2.58
CA ASP A 235 14.74 -8.98 1.76
C ASP A 235 15.84 -9.93 1.26
N ARG A 236 15.50 -11.20 1.05
CA ARG A 236 16.37 -12.24 0.50
C ARG A 236 15.96 -12.58 -0.93
N THR A 237 15.94 -11.54 -1.82
CA THR A 237 15.39 -11.64 -3.19
C THR A 237 16.06 -12.73 -4.01
N GLY A 238 17.39 -12.89 -3.88
CA GLY A 238 18.14 -13.95 -4.58
C GLY A 238 17.73 -15.36 -4.18
N GLU A 239 17.52 -15.62 -2.89
CA GLU A 239 17.05 -16.90 -2.36
C GLU A 239 15.60 -17.18 -2.80
N ALA A 240 14.73 -16.17 -2.76
CA ALA A 240 13.36 -16.27 -3.25
C ALA A 240 13.29 -16.67 -4.73
N VAL A 241 14.16 -16.14 -5.59
CA VAL A 241 14.28 -16.53 -7.01
C VAL A 241 14.61 -18.01 -7.15
N ILE A 242 15.51 -18.55 -6.31
CA ILE A 242 15.86 -19.98 -6.32
C ILE A 242 14.68 -20.84 -5.90
N ALA A 243 14.02 -20.48 -4.79
CA ALA A 243 12.87 -21.21 -4.27
C ALA A 243 11.71 -21.23 -5.28
N TRP A 244 11.36 -20.09 -5.89
CA TRP A 244 10.28 -20.03 -6.89
C TRP A 244 10.62 -20.75 -8.20
N LYS A 245 11.87 -20.76 -8.65
CA LYS A 245 12.29 -21.62 -9.77
C LYS A 245 12.01 -23.08 -9.45
N ARG A 246 12.39 -23.54 -8.26
CA ARG A 246 12.14 -24.92 -7.84
C ARG A 246 10.64 -25.22 -7.73
N ALA A 247 9.85 -24.31 -7.20
CA ALA A 247 8.39 -24.45 -7.14
C ALA A 247 7.78 -24.67 -8.54
N LEU A 248 8.21 -23.88 -9.55
CA LEU A 248 7.72 -23.97 -10.93
C LEU A 248 8.20 -25.23 -11.68
N GLU A 249 9.40 -25.74 -11.35
CA GLU A 249 9.87 -27.03 -11.86
C GLU A 249 8.97 -28.19 -11.37
N LEU A 250 8.53 -28.13 -10.12
CA LEU A 250 7.69 -29.14 -9.51
C LEU A 250 6.22 -29.03 -9.96
N SER A 251 5.71 -27.81 -10.07
CA SER A 251 4.32 -27.55 -10.51
C SER A 251 4.20 -26.15 -11.13
N PRO A 252 3.79 -26.04 -12.41
CA PRO A 252 3.53 -24.72 -13.01
C PRO A 252 2.42 -23.95 -12.29
N ASP A 253 2.69 -22.68 -11.94
CA ASP A 253 1.74 -21.78 -11.32
C ASP A 253 1.92 -20.34 -11.83
N GLN A 254 0.83 -19.70 -12.26
CA GLN A 254 0.88 -18.37 -12.87
C GLN A 254 1.31 -17.27 -11.89
N ASN A 255 0.86 -17.36 -10.63
CA ASN A 255 1.19 -16.38 -9.59
C ASN A 255 2.67 -16.47 -9.25
N THR A 256 3.18 -17.70 -9.01
CA THR A 256 4.59 -17.95 -8.74
C THR A 256 5.48 -17.47 -9.90
N ALA A 257 5.04 -17.69 -11.14
CA ALA A 257 5.76 -17.20 -12.31
C ALA A 257 5.78 -15.67 -12.41
N ALA A 258 4.69 -15.00 -11.99
CA ALA A 258 4.65 -13.54 -11.92
C ALA A 258 5.58 -12.99 -10.82
N TRP A 259 5.56 -13.59 -9.63
CA TRP A 259 6.47 -13.24 -8.54
C TRP A 259 7.93 -13.44 -8.91
N LEU A 260 8.25 -14.57 -9.54
CA LEU A 260 9.61 -14.85 -10.04
C LEU A 260 10.08 -13.77 -11.03
N ARG A 261 9.25 -13.41 -12.03
CA ARG A 261 9.62 -12.36 -12.99
C ARG A 261 9.84 -11.00 -12.30
N LYS A 262 9.00 -10.64 -11.31
CA LYS A 262 9.19 -9.43 -10.52
C LYS A 262 10.51 -9.47 -9.77
N ALA A 263 10.76 -10.53 -9.00
CA ALA A 263 11.97 -10.69 -8.20
C ALA A 263 13.25 -10.72 -9.05
N GLN A 264 13.22 -11.31 -10.24
CA GLN A 264 14.37 -11.29 -11.15
C GLN A 264 14.73 -9.88 -11.62
N ARG A 265 13.72 -9.05 -11.97
CA ARG A 265 13.95 -7.64 -12.33
C ARG A 265 14.51 -6.83 -11.15
N GLU A 266 14.03 -7.11 -9.94
CA GLU A 266 14.55 -6.49 -8.72
C GLU A 266 15.98 -6.89 -8.43
N LEU A 267 16.29 -8.19 -8.53
CA LEU A 267 17.61 -8.73 -8.27
C LEU A 267 18.67 -8.09 -9.18
N GLU A 268 18.37 -7.86 -10.46
CA GLU A 268 19.27 -7.15 -11.39
C GLU A 268 19.61 -5.72 -10.91
N VAL A 269 18.70 -5.08 -10.22
CA VAL A 269 18.91 -3.74 -9.63
C VAL A 269 19.63 -3.84 -8.28
N GLU A 270 19.24 -4.81 -7.44
CA GLU A 270 19.83 -5.03 -6.12
C GLU A 270 21.31 -5.41 -6.22
N GLU A 271 21.72 -6.26 -7.18
CA GLU A 271 23.11 -6.65 -7.42
C GLU A 271 24.04 -5.45 -7.74
N ARG A 272 23.47 -4.37 -8.29
CA ARG A 272 24.19 -3.12 -8.59
C ARG A 272 24.01 -2.07 -7.51
N SER A 273 23.20 -2.35 -6.50
CA SER A 273 22.91 -1.41 -5.42
C SER A 273 23.87 -1.57 -4.26
N ARG A 274 24.09 -0.48 -3.53
CA ARG A 274 24.74 -0.48 -2.23
C ARG A 274 23.67 -0.43 -1.16
N ARG A 275 24.04 -0.88 0.05
CA ARG A 275 23.15 -0.94 1.19
C ARG A 275 23.63 -0.01 2.30
N ARG A 276 22.72 0.73 2.91
CA ARG A 276 22.94 1.52 4.13
C ARG A 276 21.83 1.21 5.12
N GLN A 277 22.16 1.20 6.42
CA GLN A 277 21.18 0.92 7.47
C GLN A 277 21.11 2.04 8.47
N SER A 278 19.93 2.24 9.05
CA SER A 278 19.69 3.04 10.24
C SER A 278 18.99 2.21 11.32
N ALA A 279 18.42 2.84 12.35
CA ALA A 279 17.71 2.11 13.41
C ALA A 279 16.53 1.31 12.86
N HIS A 280 15.69 1.93 12.00
CA HIS A 280 14.43 1.34 11.54
C HIS A 280 14.39 1.08 10.04
N PHE A 281 15.46 1.42 9.27
CA PHE A 281 15.45 1.30 7.82
C PHE A 281 16.65 0.55 7.26
N ILE A 282 16.41 -0.13 6.12
CA ILE A 282 17.41 -0.68 5.23
C ILE A 282 17.24 0.03 3.89
N LEU A 283 18.23 0.83 3.48
CA LEU A 283 18.21 1.62 2.25
C LEU A 283 19.08 0.95 1.18
N HIS A 284 18.45 0.58 0.06
CA HIS A 284 19.13 0.16 -1.16
C HIS A 284 19.22 1.33 -2.15
N TYR A 285 20.40 1.60 -2.69
CA TYR A 285 20.64 2.73 -3.60
C TYR A 285 21.74 2.46 -4.59
N GLN A 286 21.68 3.10 -5.76
CA GLN A 286 22.77 3.06 -6.73
C GLN A 286 23.81 4.13 -6.42
N GLY A 287 25.06 3.72 -6.20
CA GLY A 287 26.12 4.58 -5.72
C GLY A 287 26.42 5.80 -6.60
N ASP A 288 26.24 5.65 -7.92
CA ASP A 288 26.52 6.71 -8.90
C ASP A 288 25.32 7.66 -9.11
N ALA A 289 24.10 7.24 -8.73
CA ALA A 289 22.87 8.01 -8.90
C ALA A 289 22.45 8.78 -7.64
N THR A 290 23.07 8.51 -6.49
CA THR A 290 22.64 9.05 -5.20
C THR A 290 23.83 9.50 -4.38
N SER A 291 23.95 10.82 -4.11
CA SER A 291 25.02 11.35 -3.27
C SER A 291 24.93 10.85 -1.83
N ALA A 292 26.08 10.76 -1.14
CA ALA A 292 26.12 10.36 0.28
C ALA A 292 25.31 11.31 1.18
N ASP A 293 25.26 12.58 0.81
CA ASP A 293 24.50 13.62 1.50
C ASP A 293 22.98 13.39 1.36
N LEU A 294 22.50 13.14 0.15
CA LEU A 294 21.07 12.80 -0.06
C LEU A 294 20.67 11.54 0.70
N GLN A 295 21.52 10.49 0.71
CA GLN A 295 21.25 9.26 1.46
C GLN A 295 21.11 9.54 2.96
N GLN A 296 22.00 10.38 3.51
CA GLN A 296 21.96 10.74 4.92
C GLN A 296 20.72 11.58 5.27
N GLN A 297 20.40 12.58 4.45
CA GLN A 297 19.22 13.42 4.63
C GLN A 297 17.94 12.59 4.54
N LEU A 298 17.86 11.66 3.57
CA LEU A 298 16.73 10.78 3.37
C LEU A 298 16.49 9.88 4.59
N LEU A 299 17.54 9.20 5.06
CA LEU A 299 17.42 8.36 6.26
C LEU A 299 17.06 9.18 7.51
N ALA A 300 17.63 10.37 7.67
CA ALA A 300 17.29 11.25 8.80
C ALA A 300 15.83 11.68 8.78
N THR A 301 15.30 12.06 7.59
CA THR A 301 13.90 12.44 7.41
C THR A 301 12.97 11.26 7.68
N MET A 302 13.34 10.06 7.24
CA MET A 302 12.54 8.85 7.48
C MET A 302 12.55 8.45 8.95
N GLU A 303 13.68 8.54 9.65
CA GLU A 303 13.76 8.29 11.10
C GLU A 303 12.94 9.31 11.91
N GLU A 304 12.89 10.56 11.48
CA GLU A 304 12.02 11.57 12.07
C GLU A 304 10.53 11.22 11.84
N GLY A 305 10.17 10.88 10.60
CA GLY A 305 8.82 10.43 10.25
C GLY A 305 8.40 9.18 11.01
N TYR A 306 9.31 8.21 11.20
CA TYR A 306 9.06 7.00 11.98
C TYR A 306 8.71 7.32 13.44
N ARG A 307 9.55 8.15 14.11
CA ARG A 307 9.30 8.57 15.50
C ARG A 307 7.98 9.32 15.66
N ASP A 308 7.67 10.18 14.70
CA ASP A 308 6.42 10.94 14.71
C ASP A 308 5.20 10.00 14.58
N LEU A 309 5.22 9.05 13.63
CA LEU A 309 4.17 8.05 13.46
C LEU A 309 4.06 7.10 14.65
N ALA A 310 5.19 6.64 15.21
CA ALA A 310 5.21 5.79 16.39
C ALA A 310 4.54 6.47 17.58
N ASN A 311 4.84 7.74 17.80
CA ASN A 311 4.23 8.54 18.86
C ASN A 311 2.72 8.76 18.62
N GLN A 312 2.32 9.07 17.39
CA GLN A 312 0.92 9.34 17.06
C GLN A 312 0.04 8.07 17.11
N LEU A 313 0.56 6.95 16.62
CA LEU A 313 -0.18 5.69 16.53
C LEU A 313 -0.03 4.81 17.80
N GLY A 314 0.91 5.13 18.68
CA GLY A 314 1.24 4.28 19.84
C GLY A 314 1.59 2.85 19.42
N TYR A 315 2.32 2.72 18.31
CA TYR A 315 2.70 1.46 17.68
C TYR A 315 4.02 1.60 16.93
N GLU A 316 4.85 0.58 16.97
CA GLU A 316 6.09 0.48 16.22
C GLU A 316 6.14 -0.84 15.46
N PRO A 317 6.40 -0.83 14.14
CA PRO A 317 6.70 -2.04 13.37
C PRO A 317 7.90 -2.79 13.98
N SER A 318 7.80 -4.11 14.10
CA SER A 318 8.85 -4.96 14.67
C SER A 318 10.06 -5.10 13.74
N GLU A 319 9.80 -5.04 12.43
CA GLU A 319 10.81 -5.25 11.41
C GLU A 319 11.31 -3.93 10.80
N LYS A 320 12.57 -3.93 10.35
CA LYS A 320 13.09 -2.80 9.60
C LYS A 320 12.37 -2.65 8.27
N ILE A 321 12.08 -1.40 7.93
CA ILE A 321 11.41 -1.05 6.67
C ILE A 321 12.46 -0.97 5.56
N ILE A 322 12.24 -1.73 4.50
CA ILE A 322 13.11 -1.77 3.33
C ILE A 322 12.75 -0.62 2.40
N VAL A 323 13.75 0.15 2.00
CA VAL A 323 13.61 1.31 1.11
C VAL A 323 14.50 1.12 -0.08
N ILE A 324 13.95 1.20 -1.28
CA ILE A 324 14.70 1.03 -2.52
C ILE A 324 14.58 2.30 -3.36
N LEU A 325 15.72 2.90 -3.66
CA LEU A 325 15.79 4.07 -4.53
C LEU A 325 16.00 3.63 -5.98
N TYR A 326 15.10 4.05 -6.84
CA TYR A 326 15.12 3.73 -8.27
C TYR A 326 15.37 4.98 -9.12
N THR A 327 15.93 4.79 -10.30
CA THR A 327 15.72 5.74 -11.40
C THR A 327 14.25 5.68 -11.85
N GLN A 328 13.74 6.72 -12.50
CA GLN A 328 12.36 6.71 -13.00
C GLN A 328 12.08 5.51 -13.93
N LYS A 329 13.03 5.17 -14.80
CA LYS A 329 12.89 4.03 -15.70
C LYS A 329 12.77 2.71 -14.95
N GLN A 330 13.70 2.44 -14.02
CA GLN A 330 13.66 1.23 -13.19
C GLN A 330 12.36 1.12 -12.39
N PHE A 331 11.89 2.23 -11.82
CA PHE A 331 10.66 2.25 -11.07
C PHE A 331 9.46 1.77 -11.91
N VAL A 332 9.30 2.30 -13.11
CA VAL A 332 8.22 1.88 -14.03
C VAL A 332 8.40 0.43 -14.47
N ASP A 333 9.63 0.04 -14.87
CA ASP A 333 9.92 -1.30 -15.38
C ASP A 333 9.70 -2.41 -14.32
N ILE A 334 9.89 -2.10 -13.02
CA ILE A 334 9.78 -3.08 -11.92
C ILE A 334 8.38 -3.11 -11.33
N THR A 335 7.77 -1.93 -11.16
CA THR A 335 6.51 -1.81 -10.42
C THR A 335 5.28 -1.86 -11.31
N ASP A 336 5.44 -1.77 -12.64
CA ASP A 336 4.37 -1.54 -13.62
C ASP A 336 3.46 -0.34 -13.24
N ALA A 337 4.00 0.58 -12.42
CA ALA A 337 3.29 1.76 -11.96
C ALA A 337 3.16 2.80 -13.04
N PRO A 338 2.09 3.60 -13.03
CA PRO A 338 1.99 4.76 -13.90
C PRO A 338 3.18 5.70 -13.69
N SER A 339 3.66 6.34 -14.74
CA SER A 339 4.81 7.26 -14.69
C SER A 339 4.64 8.45 -13.72
N TRP A 340 3.40 8.75 -13.36
CA TRP A 340 3.06 9.80 -12.39
C TRP A 340 3.10 9.35 -10.92
N ALA A 341 3.17 8.04 -10.63
CA ALA A 341 3.20 7.53 -9.26
C ALA A 341 4.40 8.09 -8.49
N GLY A 342 4.16 8.68 -7.33
CA GLY A 342 5.16 9.35 -6.50
C GLY A 342 6.14 8.39 -5.84
N ALA A 343 5.62 7.27 -5.36
CA ALA A 343 6.30 6.13 -4.78
C ALA A 343 5.31 4.96 -4.71
N ILE A 344 5.74 3.81 -4.24
CA ILE A 344 4.89 2.64 -3.97
C ILE A 344 5.38 1.95 -2.71
N ASN A 345 4.43 1.49 -1.90
CA ASN A 345 4.69 0.59 -0.79
C ASN A 345 3.98 -0.75 -1.05
N ASP A 346 4.72 -1.74 -1.51
CA ASP A 346 4.25 -3.12 -1.69
C ASP A 346 4.91 -4.09 -0.69
N GLY A 347 5.19 -3.55 0.51
CA GLY A 347 6.00 -4.19 1.54
C GLY A 347 7.45 -3.71 1.54
N LYS A 348 7.92 -3.17 0.42
CA LYS A 348 9.16 -2.40 0.30
C LYS A 348 8.79 -0.99 -0.17
N LEU A 349 9.36 0.05 0.43
CA LEU A 349 9.20 1.43 -0.04
C LEU A 349 10.02 1.63 -1.31
N ARG A 350 9.35 1.82 -2.43
CA ARG A 350 9.97 2.01 -3.74
C ARG A 350 9.86 3.46 -4.14
N ILE A 351 11.00 4.14 -4.23
CA ILE A 351 11.05 5.59 -4.42
C ILE A 351 11.80 5.93 -5.70
N PRO A 352 11.12 6.48 -6.72
CA PRO A 352 11.79 7.01 -7.91
C PRO A 352 12.41 8.37 -7.59
N LEU A 353 13.72 8.50 -7.68
CA LEU A 353 14.44 9.74 -7.38
C LEU A 353 14.14 10.88 -8.38
N ARG A 354 13.72 10.58 -9.60
CA ARG A 354 13.34 11.60 -10.62
C ARG A 354 14.36 12.73 -10.80
N GLY A 355 15.65 12.44 -10.59
CA GLY A 355 16.72 13.45 -10.67
C GLY A 355 16.84 14.36 -9.44
N VAL A 356 16.13 14.07 -8.35
CA VAL A 356 16.31 14.77 -7.07
C VAL A 356 17.70 14.51 -6.52
N THR A 357 18.45 15.58 -6.24
CA THR A 357 19.81 15.53 -5.72
C THR A 357 19.92 15.97 -4.25
N GLN A 358 18.85 16.55 -3.70
CA GLN A 358 18.75 17.01 -2.30
C GLN A 358 17.32 16.77 -1.79
N MET A 359 17.20 16.60 -0.48
CA MET A 359 15.87 16.52 0.15
C MET A 359 15.11 17.82 -0.07
N ASN A 360 13.82 17.68 -0.33
CA ASN A 360 12.87 18.78 -0.44
C ASN A 360 11.54 18.42 0.26
N ALA A 361 10.71 19.42 0.48
CA ALA A 361 9.45 19.26 1.19
C ALA A 361 8.50 18.25 0.52
N GLU A 362 8.49 18.19 -0.82
CA GLU A 362 7.64 17.27 -1.57
C GLU A 362 8.11 15.81 -1.37
N LEU A 363 9.41 15.54 -1.47
CA LEU A 363 9.95 14.22 -1.20
C LEU A 363 9.69 13.80 0.25
N ALA A 364 9.91 14.70 1.22
CA ALA A 364 9.65 14.43 2.63
C ALA A 364 8.17 14.07 2.87
N ARG A 365 7.25 14.77 2.19
CA ARG A 365 5.82 14.50 2.24
C ARG A 365 5.48 13.11 1.67
N VAL A 366 6.02 12.78 0.48
CA VAL A 366 5.82 11.45 -0.14
C VAL A 366 6.37 10.36 0.76
N LEU A 367 7.57 10.53 1.33
CA LEU A 367 8.17 9.56 2.26
C LEU A 367 7.28 9.31 3.48
N LYS A 368 6.71 10.35 4.07
CA LYS A 368 5.81 10.21 5.23
C LYS A 368 4.52 9.50 4.86
N HIS A 369 3.95 9.79 3.68
CA HIS A 369 2.79 9.08 3.14
C HIS A 369 3.05 7.58 3.04
N GLU A 370 4.10 7.20 2.32
CA GLU A 370 4.45 5.79 2.12
C GLU A 370 4.85 5.08 3.43
N LEU A 371 5.52 5.79 4.32
CA LEU A 371 5.85 5.27 5.64
C LEU A 371 4.60 4.97 6.47
N THR A 372 3.56 5.80 6.34
CA THR A 372 2.27 5.54 7.00
C THR A 372 1.66 4.22 6.53
N HIS A 373 1.71 3.91 5.23
CA HIS A 373 1.27 2.60 4.72
C HIS A 373 2.03 1.43 5.35
N SER A 374 3.35 1.57 5.58
CA SER A 374 4.13 0.53 6.27
C SER A 374 3.64 0.30 7.72
N PHE A 375 3.36 1.38 8.45
CA PHE A 375 2.83 1.31 9.81
C PHE A 375 1.45 0.67 9.84
N LEU A 376 0.54 1.08 8.95
CA LEU A 376 -0.81 0.55 8.88
C LEU A 376 -0.82 -0.92 8.46
N SER A 377 -0.01 -1.28 7.46
CA SER A 377 0.14 -2.68 7.04
C SER A 377 0.63 -3.57 8.17
N SER A 378 1.66 -3.12 8.92
CA SER A 378 2.17 -3.84 10.08
C SER A 378 1.14 -3.94 11.22
N LEU A 379 0.45 -2.85 11.54
CA LEU A 379 -0.56 -2.78 12.61
C LEU A 379 -1.80 -3.65 12.32
N THR A 380 -2.19 -3.74 11.04
CA THR A 380 -3.41 -4.44 10.62
C THR A 380 -3.17 -5.81 10.01
N GLY A 381 -1.90 -6.25 9.90
CA GLY A 381 -1.54 -7.47 9.18
C GLY A 381 -1.97 -7.42 7.70
N GLY A 382 -1.90 -6.24 7.07
CA GLY A 382 -2.30 -6.01 5.68
C GLY A 382 -3.81 -5.97 5.44
N ARG A 383 -4.64 -5.90 6.48
CA ARG A 383 -6.12 -5.91 6.37
C ARG A 383 -6.78 -4.52 6.43
N CYS A 384 -5.98 -3.46 6.41
CA CYS A 384 -6.53 -2.11 6.40
C CYS A 384 -7.35 -1.88 5.12
N PRO A 385 -8.63 -1.49 5.20
CA PRO A 385 -9.40 -1.17 3.99
C PRO A 385 -8.76 0.01 3.27
N THR A 386 -8.81 0.02 1.93
CA THR A 386 -8.06 0.99 1.11
C THR A 386 -8.42 2.43 1.46
N TRP A 387 -9.70 2.74 1.68
CA TRP A 387 -10.11 4.10 2.07
C TRP A 387 -9.47 4.59 3.38
N LEU A 388 -9.35 3.70 4.37
CA LEU A 388 -8.75 4.06 5.66
C LEU A 388 -7.23 4.17 5.55
N ASN A 389 -6.63 3.27 4.79
CA ASN A 389 -5.19 3.26 4.49
C ASN A 389 -4.76 4.55 3.79
N GLU A 390 -5.44 4.92 2.71
CA GLU A 390 -5.18 6.14 1.95
C GLU A 390 -5.57 7.42 2.71
N GLY A 391 -6.70 7.39 3.42
CA GLY A 391 -7.15 8.52 4.23
C GLY A 391 -6.17 8.84 5.36
N MET A 392 -5.70 7.81 6.07
CA MET A 392 -4.68 7.95 7.12
C MET A 392 -3.35 8.43 6.56
N ALA A 393 -2.88 7.88 5.43
CA ALA A 393 -1.63 8.28 4.82
C ALA A 393 -1.65 9.77 4.43
N GLN A 394 -2.72 10.24 3.80
CA GLN A 394 -2.93 11.65 3.46
C GLN A 394 -3.06 12.54 4.71
N MET A 395 -3.70 12.07 5.77
CA MET A 395 -3.88 12.82 7.02
C MET A 395 -2.57 12.95 7.80
N MET A 396 -1.67 11.96 7.73
CA MET A 396 -0.36 11.99 8.38
C MET A 396 0.67 12.85 7.62
N GLU A 397 0.60 12.95 6.31
CA GLU A 397 1.20 14.06 5.58
C GLU A 397 0.29 15.28 5.79
N PRO A 398 0.75 16.48 6.15
CA PRO A 398 -0.11 17.56 6.59
C PRO A 398 -1.01 18.09 5.45
N ARG A 399 -2.01 17.29 5.08
CA ARG A 399 -3.12 17.64 4.17
C ARG A 399 -4.42 17.75 4.96
N ASN A 400 -5.36 18.51 4.41
CA ASN A 400 -6.72 18.57 4.89
C ASN A 400 -7.73 18.52 3.73
N SER A 401 -8.95 18.11 4.02
CA SER A 401 -10.02 18.00 3.02
C SER A 401 -10.69 19.33 2.68
N SER A 402 -10.33 20.44 3.34
CA SER A 402 -11.04 21.72 3.20
C SER A 402 -11.11 22.23 1.75
N ALA A 403 -10.05 22.01 0.95
CA ALA A 403 -10.04 22.38 -0.46
C ALA A 403 -11.08 21.62 -1.32
N PHE A 404 -11.54 20.46 -0.84
CA PHE A 404 -12.50 19.60 -1.54
C PHE A 404 -13.87 19.59 -0.84
N ALA A 405 -14.04 20.29 0.27
CA ALA A 405 -15.24 20.20 1.12
C ALA A 405 -16.53 20.50 0.33
N GLN A 406 -16.57 21.60 -0.42
CA GLN A 406 -17.75 21.98 -1.18
C GLN A 406 -18.10 20.98 -2.31
N PRO A 407 -17.18 20.61 -3.22
CA PRO A 407 -17.51 19.65 -4.27
C PRO A 407 -17.83 18.25 -3.71
N LEU A 408 -17.15 17.79 -2.63
CA LEU A 408 -17.48 16.51 -1.98
C LEU A 408 -18.85 16.55 -1.31
N SER A 409 -19.18 17.63 -0.58
CA SER A 409 -20.51 17.79 0.01
C SER A 409 -21.61 17.68 -1.04
N ALA A 410 -21.42 18.28 -2.22
CA ALA A 410 -22.37 18.17 -3.32
C ALA A 410 -22.51 16.72 -3.84
N LEU A 411 -21.42 15.93 -3.89
CA LEU A 411 -21.47 14.52 -4.26
C LEU A 411 -22.29 13.70 -3.26
N PHE A 412 -22.05 13.87 -1.97
CA PHE A 412 -22.80 13.19 -0.91
C PHE A 412 -24.30 13.56 -0.95
N GLN A 413 -24.63 14.84 -1.08
CA GLN A 413 -26.01 15.31 -1.16
C GLN A 413 -26.76 14.76 -2.38
N GLN A 414 -26.08 14.62 -3.52
CA GLN A 414 -26.63 14.05 -4.74
C GLN A 414 -26.61 12.52 -4.77
N ARG A 415 -26.12 11.86 -3.73
CA ARG A 415 -25.91 10.40 -3.65
C ARG A 415 -25.03 9.86 -4.81
N LYS A 416 -24.00 10.63 -5.16
CA LYS A 416 -23.03 10.30 -6.21
C LYS A 416 -21.64 10.04 -5.65
N ALA A 417 -21.48 10.09 -4.34
CA ALA A 417 -20.29 9.68 -3.63
C ALA A 417 -20.04 8.16 -3.86
N ILE A 418 -18.78 7.77 -3.86
CA ILE A 418 -18.41 6.36 -3.93
C ILE A 418 -18.65 5.74 -2.56
N SER A 419 -19.39 4.65 -2.49
CA SER A 419 -19.68 3.98 -1.22
C SER A 419 -18.39 3.48 -0.53
N PHE A 420 -18.29 3.65 0.81
CA PHE A 420 -17.14 3.16 1.57
C PHE A 420 -16.97 1.64 1.48
N ALA A 421 -18.03 0.88 1.24
CA ALA A 421 -17.93 -0.54 0.92
C ALA A 421 -17.17 -0.80 -0.39
N VAL A 422 -17.34 0.05 -1.40
CA VAL A 422 -16.56 0.00 -2.65
C VAL A 422 -15.13 0.49 -2.42
N LEU A 423 -14.95 1.51 -1.58
CA LEU A 423 -13.65 2.08 -1.22
C LEU A 423 -12.81 1.17 -0.29
N GLU A 424 -13.35 0.05 0.21
CA GLU A 424 -12.54 -0.98 0.87
C GLU A 424 -11.51 -1.59 -0.08
N HIS A 425 -11.83 -1.63 -1.37
CA HIS A 425 -11.02 -2.29 -2.41
C HIS A 425 -10.05 -1.31 -3.08
N PRO A 426 -8.95 -1.80 -3.69
CA PRO A 426 -7.95 -0.99 -4.36
C PRO A 426 -8.51 -0.13 -5.51
N PHE A 427 -8.08 1.13 -5.59
CA PHE A 427 -8.54 2.12 -6.58
C PHE A 427 -7.96 1.95 -7.99
N ILE A 428 -7.18 0.89 -8.23
CA ILE A 428 -6.47 0.66 -9.49
C ILE A 428 -7.38 0.54 -10.72
N ARG A 429 -8.65 0.19 -10.53
CA ARG A 429 -9.64 0.07 -11.59
C ARG A 429 -10.45 1.33 -11.81
N PHE A 430 -10.27 2.32 -10.97
CA PHE A 430 -10.94 3.58 -11.11
C PHE A 430 -10.34 4.39 -12.26
N SER A 431 -11.17 5.14 -12.96
CA SER A 431 -10.69 6.19 -13.84
C SER A 431 -9.97 7.25 -13.01
N ASP A 432 -9.14 8.09 -13.65
CA ASP A 432 -8.43 9.17 -12.96
C ASP A 432 -9.38 10.06 -12.15
N ALA A 433 -10.56 10.34 -12.68
CA ALA A 433 -11.59 11.15 -12.00
C ALA A 433 -12.14 10.41 -10.77
N GLN A 434 -12.46 9.13 -10.88
CA GLN A 434 -12.92 8.33 -9.76
C GLN A 434 -11.85 8.18 -8.68
N ALA A 435 -10.59 7.95 -9.07
CA ALA A 435 -9.48 7.87 -8.13
C ALA A 435 -9.31 9.17 -7.33
N GLN A 436 -9.40 10.34 -7.99
CA GLN A 436 -9.33 11.64 -7.30
C GLN A 436 -10.44 11.80 -6.25
N VAL A 437 -11.67 11.41 -6.60
CA VAL A 437 -12.81 11.42 -5.67
C VAL A 437 -12.56 10.43 -4.52
N ALA A 438 -12.15 9.20 -4.81
CA ALA A 438 -11.87 8.17 -3.82
C ALA A 438 -10.81 8.61 -2.80
N TYR A 439 -9.70 9.22 -3.27
CA TYR A 439 -8.68 9.79 -2.38
C TYR A 439 -9.22 10.92 -1.51
N ALA A 440 -10.05 11.82 -2.07
CA ALA A 440 -10.65 12.92 -1.32
C ALA A 440 -11.69 12.43 -0.30
N GLU A 441 -12.52 11.45 -0.63
CA GLU A 441 -13.46 10.80 0.29
C GLU A 441 -12.74 10.05 1.40
N SER A 442 -11.67 9.31 1.07
CA SER A 442 -10.83 8.61 2.04
C SER A 442 -10.23 9.56 3.09
N LEU A 443 -9.65 10.68 2.64
CA LEU A 443 -9.13 11.72 3.54
C LEU A 443 -10.24 12.29 4.43
N SER A 444 -11.40 12.65 3.83
CA SER A 444 -12.52 13.22 4.58
C SER A 444 -13.05 12.25 5.63
N GLY A 445 -13.13 10.96 5.33
CA GLY A 445 -13.51 9.90 6.27
C GLY A 445 -12.54 9.79 7.44
N ALA A 446 -11.23 9.73 7.15
CA ALA A 446 -10.19 9.64 8.18
C ALA A 446 -10.15 10.91 9.08
N GLU A 447 -10.27 12.10 8.48
CA GLU A 447 -10.33 13.37 9.23
C GLU A 447 -11.57 13.46 10.11
N TYR A 448 -12.74 13.08 9.60
CA TYR A 448 -13.98 13.04 10.38
C TYR A 448 -13.83 12.12 11.61
N LEU A 449 -13.29 10.91 11.42
CA LEU A 449 -13.05 9.98 12.54
C LEU A 449 -12.09 10.60 13.57
N ARG A 450 -10.97 11.17 13.13
CA ARG A 450 -10.01 11.82 14.02
C ARG A 450 -10.62 12.98 14.79
N GLN A 451 -11.36 13.84 14.11
CA GLN A 451 -11.96 15.05 14.73
C GLN A 451 -13.08 14.70 15.70
N ARG A 452 -13.90 13.70 15.36
CA ARG A 452 -15.08 13.36 16.15
C ARG A 452 -14.80 12.39 17.31
N TYR A 453 -13.88 11.44 17.10
CA TYR A 453 -13.61 10.35 18.04
C TYR A 453 -12.18 10.35 18.58
N GLY A 454 -11.28 11.12 17.97
CA GLY A 454 -9.89 11.18 18.32
C GLY A 454 -9.05 10.08 17.66
N LEU A 455 -7.75 10.34 17.49
CA LEU A 455 -6.82 9.40 16.83
C LEU A 455 -6.70 8.07 17.58
N GLY A 456 -6.78 8.08 18.92
CA GLY A 456 -6.73 6.85 19.74
C GLY A 456 -7.83 5.86 19.41
N GLU A 457 -9.03 6.35 19.09
CA GLU A 457 -10.16 5.51 18.68
C GLU A 457 -9.95 4.93 17.27
N VAL A 458 -9.40 5.72 16.35
CA VAL A 458 -9.02 5.22 15.01
C VAL A 458 -7.95 4.12 15.13
N VAL A 459 -6.97 4.30 15.99
CA VAL A 459 -5.94 3.26 16.25
C VAL A 459 -6.57 2.00 16.88
N ARG A 460 -7.56 2.14 17.76
CA ARG A 460 -8.29 0.98 18.31
C ARG A 460 -9.05 0.23 17.21
N MET A 461 -9.71 0.97 16.31
CA MET A 461 -10.37 0.38 15.14
C MET A 461 -9.38 -0.39 14.24
N LEU A 462 -8.21 0.19 13.96
CA LEU A 462 -7.15 -0.47 13.20
C LEU A 462 -6.67 -1.77 13.88
N ARG A 463 -6.49 -1.77 15.20
CA ARG A 463 -6.14 -2.98 15.97
C ARG A 463 -7.22 -4.06 15.88
N ASN A 464 -8.50 -3.67 15.94
CA ASN A 464 -9.61 -4.61 15.76
C ASN A 464 -9.59 -5.23 14.35
N ILE A 465 -9.36 -4.44 13.31
CA ILE A 465 -9.17 -4.94 11.94
C ILE A 465 -7.96 -5.90 11.89
N GLY A 466 -6.86 -5.55 12.52
CA GLY A 466 -5.67 -6.40 12.64
C GLY A 466 -5.95 -7.74 13.33
N SER A 467 -6.87 -7.78 14.28
CA SER A 467 -7.32 -9.01 14.93
C SER A 467 -8.37 -9.81 14.14
N GLY A 468 -8.71 -9.38 12.91
CA GLY A 468 -9.63 -10.09 12.02
C GLY A 468 -11.07 -9.61 12.06
N VAL A 469 -11.36 -8.49 12.73
CA VAL A 469 -12.69 -7.88 12.66
C VAL A 469 -12.86 -7.23 11.29
N GLU A 470 -13.99 -7.50 10.63
CA GLU A 470 -14.34 -6.88 9.35
C GLU A 470 -14.39 -5.34 9.47
N PRO A 471 -13.93 -4.58 8.44
CA PRO A 471 -13.76 -3.14 8.54
C PRO A 471 -15.03 -2.37 8.94
N GLU A 472 -16.18 -2.67 8.34
CA GLU A 472 -17.43 -2.03 8.69
C GLU A 472 -17.88 -2.37 10.13
N LEU A 473 -17.64 -3.61 10.57
CA LEU A 473 -17.94 -4.00 11.96
C LEU A 473 -17.02 -3.28 12.95
N ALA A 474 -15.72 -3.13 12.62
CA ALA A 474 -14.78 -2.37 13.42
C ALA A 474 -15.18 -0.89 13.53
N LEU A 475 -15.63 -0.29 12.42
CA LEU A 475 -16.19 1.05 12.39
C LEU A 475 -17.41 1.14 13.31
N ARG A 476 -18.35 0.20 13.21
CA ARG A 476 -19.56 0.17 14.03
C ARG A 476 -19.25 0.00 15.52
N GLN A 477 -18.29 -0.81 15.88
CA GLN A 477 -17.84 -0.99 17.27
C GLN A 477 -17.22 0.29 17.85
N SER A 478 -16.53 1.07 17.01
CA SER A 478 -15.83 2.29 17.41
C SER A 478 -16.73 3.53 17.42
N THR A 479 -17.73 3.60 16.55
CA THR A 479 -18.49 4.82 16.27
C THR A 479 -20.01 4.66 16.47
N GLY A 480 -20.52 3.43 16.47
CA GLY A 480 -21.94 3.10 16.43
C GLY A 480 -22.56 3.19 15.04
N MET A 481 -21.78 3.50 13.98
CA MET A 481 -22.27 3.71 12.61
C MET A 481 -21.87 2.56 11.70
N ASP A 482 -22.76 2.18 10.78
CA ASP A 482 -22.41 1.45 9.56
C ASP A 482 -21.93 2.42 8.46
N TYR A 483 -21.49 1.92 7.31
CA TYR A 483 -21.01 2.77 6.23
C TYR A 483 -22.06 3.77 5.74
N ALA A 484 -23.34 3.40 5.64
CA ALA A 484 -24.38 4.29 5.18
C ALA A 484 -24.58 5.49 6.13
N ALA A 485 -24.60 5.25 7.43
CA ALA A 485 -24.67 6.31 8.44
C ALA A 485 -23.40 7.16 8.47
N PHE A 486 -22.23 6.52 8.26
CA PHE A 486 -20.94 7.20 8.19
C PHE A 486 -20.87 8.16 6.99
N GLU A 487 -21.27 7.72 5.80
CA GLU A 487 -21.37 8.53 4.58
C GLU A 487 -22.27 9.75 4.79
N GLN A 488 -23.43 9.56 5.40
CA GLN A 488 -24.34 10.65 5.72
C GLN A 488 -23.67 11.69 6.64
N ARG A 489 -23.00 11.24 7.69
CA ARG A 489 -22.32 12.14 8.65
C ARG A 489 -21.15 12.90 8.04
N ILE A 490 -20.39 12.26 7.16
CA ILE A 490 -19.33 12.96 6.40
C ILE A 490 -19.94 14.03 5.52
N GLY A 491 -21.03 13.73 4.80
CA GLY A 491 -21.72 14.71 3.96
C GLY A 491 -22.25 15.92 4.73
N GLU A 492 -22.84 15.70 5.92
CA GLU A 492 -23.29 16.74 6.83
C GLU A 492 -22.11 17.62 7.31
N HIS A 493 -21.03 16.97 7.77
CA HIS A 493 -19.83 17.66 8.24
C HIS A 493 -19.16 18.51 7.15
N LEU A 494 -19.05 17.99 5.93
CA LEU A 494 -18.49 18.72 4.79
C LEU A 494 -19.35 19.93 4.40
N ALA A 495 -20.68 19.83 4.55
CA ALA A 495 -21.60 20.96 4.33
C ALA A 495 -21.39 22.07 5.38
N GLU A 496 -21.19 21.70 6.65
CA GLU A 496 -20.88 22.66 7.73
C GLU A 496 -19.55 23.39 7.48
N VAL A 497 -18.50 22.64 7.10
CA VAL A 497 -17.15 23.19 6.83
C VAL A 497 -17.15 24.08 5.58
N SER A 498 -17.96 23.79 4.58
CA SER A 498 -18.02 24.56 3.33
C SER A 498 -18.94 25.78 3.42
N GLY A 499 -19.82 25.87 4.43
CA GLY A 499 -20.73 26.98 4.65
C GLY A 499 -20.17 28.13 5.52
N ASN A 500 -19.00 27.92 6.12
CA ASN A 500 -18.22 28.91 6.86
C ASN A 500 -17.06 29.45 6.00
#